data_f377aaa55dc0527634a4e67308282838
#
_entry.id   f377aaa55dc0527634a4e67308282838
#
_cell.length_a   1.000
_cell.length_b   1.000
_cell.length_c   1.000
_cell.angle_alpha   90.00
_cell.angle_beta   90.00
_cell.angle_gamma   90.00
#
_symmetry.space_group_name_H-M   'P 1'
#
loop_
_entity.id
_entity.type
_entity.pdbx_description
1 polymer ?
#
loop_
_entity_poly.entity_id
_entity_poly.type
_entity_poly.pdbx_seq_one_letter_code
_entity_poly.pdbx_strand_id
1 'polypeptide(L)'
;YAYLESRGMAEHIDRFCVDLEQKGPLKNRIILPMTIDGKNVGYTARTIVDQKPKYYHWHQSHYVFNTDYVKNSYKYCLVFEGNMDAILLNGVAVMTNTISPEQSIIINSLGKEVIVVPDQDKPGLELIDKALEYGYAVSFPKWEEGVKDANDAIIKYGKLFTLVSILNSVETSPAKIEIKKKIMSANV
;
A
#
# COMPACT_ATOMS: atom_id res chain seq x y z
N TYR A 1 9.88 -2.50 -18.57
CA TYR A 1 9.97 -3.82 -17.93
C TYR A 1 10.93 -3.80 -16.74
N ALA A 2 12.21 -3.49 -16.94
CA ALA A 2 13.26 -3.53 -15.90
C ALA A 2 12.91 -2.82 -14.58
N TYR A 3 12.23 -1.66 -14.64
CA TYR A 3 11.77 -0.98 -13.45
C TYR A 3 10.75 -1.80 -12.64
N LEU A 4 9.75 -2.40 -13.30
CA LEU A 4 8.75 -3.23 -12.62
C LEU A 4 9.37 -4.50 -12.06
N GLU A 5 10.31 -5.10 -12.78
CA GLU A 5 11.07 -6.25 -12.32
C GLU A 5 11.89 -5.93 -11.06
N SER A 6 12.60 -4.79 -11.05
CA SER A 6 13.36 -4.33 -9.87
C SER A 6 12.49 -4.04 -8.64
N ARG A 7 11.18 -3.85 -8.85
CA ARG A 7 10.17 -3.65 -7.79
C ARG A 7 9.38 -4.93 -7.45
N GLY A 8 9.82 -6.09 -7.95
CA GLY A 8 9.15 -7.37 -7.72
C GLY A 8 7.80 -7.53 -8.43
N MET A 9 7.52 -6.69 -9.45
CA MET A 9 6.22 -6.60 -10.13
C MET A 9 6.15 -7.39 -11.45
N ALA A 10 7.14 -8.25 -11.74
CA ALA A 10 7.20 -8.98 -13.01
C ALA A 10 5.94 -9.81 -13.30
N GLU A 11 5.36 -10.45 -12.28
CA GLU A 11 4.14 -11.27 -12.39
C GLU A 11 2.85 -10.43 -12.52
N HIS A 12 2.93 -9.12 -12.36
CA HIS A 12 1.81 -8.17 -12.39
C HIS A 12 1.91 -7.14 -13.51
N ILE A 13 2.76 -7.40 -14.50
CA ILE A 13 3.06 -6.44 -15.58
C ILE A 13 1.83 -6.09 -16.42
N ASP A 14 0.89 -7.01 -16.55
CA ASP A 14 -0.39 -6.86 -17.24
C ASP A 14 -1.30 -5.78 -16.60
N ARG A 15 -1.04 -5.41 -15.35
CA ARG A 15 -1.75 -4.34 -14.65
C ARG A 15 -1.26 -2.95 -15.04
N PHE A 16 -0.12 -2.84 -15.70
CA PHE A 16 0.52 -1.56 -16.01
C PHE A 16 0.46 -1.27 -17.51
N CYS A 17 0.40 0.00 -17.84
CA CYS A 17 0.50 0.48 -19.21
C CYS A 17 1.46 1.68 -19.31
N VAL A 18 1.75 2.08 -20.54
CA VAL A 18 2.56 3.25 -20.85
C VAL A 18 1.85 4.09 -21.92
N ASP A 19 2.10 5.39 -21.92
CA ASP A 19 1.68 6.25 -23.00
C ASP A 19 2.56 5.97 -24.23
N LEU A 20 1.95 5.49 -25.34
CA LEU A 20 2.67 5.15 -26.57
C LEU A 20 3.20 6.39 -27.28
N GLU A 21 2.53 7.54 -27.15
CA GLU A 21 2.98 8.77 -27.78
C GLU A 21 4.20 9.38 -27.08
N GLN A 22 4.43 9.01 -25.82
CA GLN A 22 5.54 9.52 -25.01
C GLN A 22 5.60 11.05 -24.97
N LYS A 23 4.42 11.70 -24.85
CA LYS A 23 4.27 13.17 -24.82
C LYS A 23 3.59 13.63 -23.53
N GLY A 24 3.73 14.93 -23.25
CA GLY A 24 3.04 15.57 -22.14
C GLY A 24 3.41 14.99 -20.76
N PRO A 25 2.50 15.08 -19.77
CA PRO A 25 2.79 14.74 -18.38
C PRO A 25 2.99 13.23 -18.12
N LEU A 26 2.57 12.38 -19.05
CA LEU A 26 2.70 10.92 -18.94
C LEU A 26 3.98 10.36 -19.57
N LYS A 27 4.79 11.22 -20.21
CA LYS A 27 6.07 10.82 -20.78
C LYS A 27 6.99 10.19 -19.73
N ASN A 28 7.66 9.09 -20.10
CA ASN A 28 8.58 8.33 -19.24
C ASN A 28 7.94 7.84 -17.95
N ARG A 29 6.66 7.49 -17.98
CA ARG A 29 5.94 6.96 -16.81
C ARG A 29 5.34 5.60 -17.09
N ILE A 30 5.35 4.79 -16.07
CA ILE A 30 4.47 3.63 -16.00
C ILE A 30 3.14 4.07 -15.37
N ILE A 31 2.06 3.64 -15.98
CA ILE A 31 0.70 4.02 -15.60
C ILE A 31 0.03 2.79 -15.00
N LEU A 32 -0.54 2.95 -13.82
CA LEU A 32 -1.34 1.94 -13.16
C LEU A 32 -2.80 2.43 -13.15
N PRO A 33 -3.69 1.83 -13.94
CA PRO A 33 -5.11 2.11 -13.89
C PRO A 33 -5.71 1.79 -12.53
N MET A 34 -6.69 2.56 -12.11
CA MET A 34 -7.45 2.38 -10.88
C MET A 34 -8.87 2.00 -11.22
N THR A 35 -9.36 0.89 -10.66
CA THR A 35 -10.68 0.36 -10.98
C THR A 35 -11.57 0.22 -9.76
N ILE A 36 -12.88 0.32 -9.96
CA ILE A 36 -13.94 -0.07 -9.04
C ILE A 36 -14.92 -0.90 -9.85
N ASP A 37 -15.22 -2.12 -9.40
CA ASP A 37 -16.09 -3.07 -10.11
C ASP A 37 -15.67 -3.27 -11.59
N GLY A 38 -14.35 -3.35 -11.82
CA GLY A 38 -13.76 -3.52 -13.13
C GLY A 38 -13.82 -2.29 -14.05
N LYS A 39 -14.38 -1.16 -13.59
CA LYS A 39 -14.46 0.09 -14.36
C LYS A 39 -13.31 1.02 -13.99
N ASN A 40 -12.63 1.58 -14.98
CA ASN A 40 -11.57 2.54 -14.76
C ASN A 40 -12.13 3.86 -14.17
N VAL A 41 -11.64 4.23 -12.98
CA VAL A 41 -12.02 5.45 -12.25
C VAL A 41 -10.85 6.41 -12.08
N GLY A 42 -9.68 6.08 -12.62
CA GLY A 42 -8.49 6.92 -12.51
C GLY A 42 -7.20 6.18 -12.83
N TYR A 43 -6.11 6.83 -12.54
CA TYR A 43 -4.77 6.24 -12.66
C TYR A 43 -3.77 6.91 -11.72
N THR A 44 -2.69 6.19 -11.45
CA THR A 44 -1.43 6.77 -10.98
C THR A 44 -0.33 6.49 -11.99
N ALA A 45 0.51 7.48 -12.25
CA ALA A 45 1.60 7.40 -13.20
C ALA A 45 2.92 7.75 -12.53
N ARG A 46 3.82 6.77 -12.39
CA ARG A 46 5.13 6.94 -11.77
C ARG A 46 6.20 7.12 -12.82
N THR A 47 7.07 8.13 -12.66
CA THR A 47 8.25 8.28 -13.51
C THR A 47 9.22 7.13 -13.30
N ILE A 48 9.85 6.69 -14.40
CA ILE A 48 10.94 5.70 -14.41
C ILE A 48 12.31 6.32 -14.68
N VAL A 49 12.36 7.66 -14.75
CA VAL A 49 13.57 8.47 -14.91
C VAL A 49 13.60 9.56 -13.83
N ASP A 50 14.73 10.25 -13.69
CA ASP A 50 14.84 11.38 -12.77
C ASP A 50 14.11 12.60 -13.34
N GLN A 51 12.83 12.71 -13.01
CA GLN A 51 11.98 13.86 -13.32
C GLN A 51 10.94 14.12 -12.20
N LYS A 52 10.53 15.37 -12.06
CA LYS A 52 9.48 15.78 -11.11
C LYS A 52 8.20 16.19 -11.87
N PRO A 53 7.02 15.97 -11.28
CA PRO A 53 6.79 15.26 -10.01
C PRO A 53 7.05 13.74 -10.17
N LYS A 54 7.42 13.06 -9.07
CA LYS A 54 7.66 11.61 -9.06
C LYS A 54 6.41 10.83 -9.46
N TYR A 55 5.25 11.29 -9.03
CA TYR A 55 3.95 10.70 -9.36
C TYR A 55 3.04 11.74 -10.01
N TYR A 56 2.19 11.26 -10.90
CA TYR A 56 1.08 11.99 -11.50
C TYR A 56 -0.19 11.18 -11.25
N HIS A 57 -1.18 11.78 -10.58
CA HIS A 57 -2.40 11.10 -10.19
C HIS A 57 -3.62 11.79 -10.79
N TRP A 58 -4.56 10.99 -11.22
CA TRP A 58 -5.92 11.41 -11.50
C TRP A 58 -6.87 10.30 -11.05
N HIS A 59 -7.61 10.52 -9.99
CA HIS A 59 -8.55 9.55 -9.48
C HIS A 59 -9.68 10.23 -8.69
N GLN A 60 -10.75 9.48 -8.48
CA GLN A 60 -11.87 9.89 -7.63
C GLN A 60 -11.39 10.15 -6.20
N SER A 61 -11.99 11.15 -5.53
CA SER A 61 -11.73 11.43 -4.12
C SER A 61 -12.02 10.21 -3.25
N HIS A 62 -11.24 10.05 -2.17
CA HIS A 62 -11.42 8.96 -1.20
C HIS A 62 -11.33 7.56 -1.79
N TYR A 63 -10.65 7.40 -2.91
CA TYR A 63 -10.44 6.11 -3.55
C TYR A 63 -9.62 5.18 -2.65
N VAL A 64 -10.03 3.91 -2.55
CA VAL A 64 -9.25 2.82 -1.96
C VAL A 64 -8.79 1.91 -3.11
N PHE A 65 -7.49 1.83 -3.30
CA PHE A 65 -6.90 1.06 -4.39
C PHE A 65 -7.00 -0.44 -4.13
N ASN A 66 -7.22 -1.22 -5.20
CA ASN A 66 -7.13 -2.69 -5.23
C ASN A 66 -8.30 -3.43 -4.55
N THR A 67 -9.42 -2.79 -4.26
CA THR A 67 -10.59 -3.43 -3.65
C THR A 67 -11.14 -4.58 -4.50
N ASP A 68 -11.09 -4.47 -5.84
CA ASP A 68 -11.55 -5.50 -6.79
C ASP A 68 -10.76 -6.82 -6.68
N TYR A 69 -9.58 -6.80 -6.06
CA TYR A 69 -8.69 -7.96 -5.94
C TYR A 69 -8.71 -8.62 -4.56
N VAL A 70 -9.46 -8.08 -3.62
CA VAL A 70 -9.64 -8.68 -2.28
C VAL A 70 -10.63 -9.82 -2.38
N LYS A 71 -10.13 -11.06 -2.36
CA LYS A 71 -10.98 -12.26 -2.51
C LYS A 71 -11.85 -12.50 -1.29
N ASN A 72 -13.07 -13.00 -1.52
CA ASN A 72 -14.00 -13.35 -0.44
C ASN A 72 -13.45 -14.41 0.54
N SER A 73 -12.56 -15.28 0.06
CA SER A 73 -11.91 -16.32 0.87
C SER A 73 -10.84 -15.78 1.85
N TYR A 74 -10.41 -14.53 1.70
CA TYR A 74 -9.42 -13.95 2.61
C TYR A 74 -10.06 -13.61 3.96
N LYS A 75 -9.38 -13.95 5.05
CA LYS A 75 -9.76 -13.58 6.41
C LYS A 75 -9.43 -12.11 6.68
N TYR A 76 -8.27 -11.67 6.22
CA TYR A 76 -7.72 -10.36 6.51
C TYR A 76 -7.76 -9.45 5.29
N CYS A 77 -7.96 -8.15 5.54
CA CYS A 77 -7.68 -7.07 4.62
C CYS A 77 -6.43 -6.32 5.10
N LEU A 78 -5.33 -6.46 4.38
CA LEU A 78 -4.12 -5.69 4.63
C LEU A 78 -4.26 -4.31 4.01
N VAL A 79 -4.02 -3.25 4.78
CA VAL A 79 -4.12 -1.85 4.35
C VAL A 79 -2.75 -1.23 4.34
N PHE A 80 -2.33 -0.72 3.19
CA PHE A 80 -1.02 -0.10 2.93
C PHE A 80 -1.15 1.37 2.54
N GLU A 81 -0.06 2.09 2.58
CA GLU A 81 0.04 3.43 2.00
C GLU A 81 0.14 3.35 0.47
N GLY A 82 1.02 2.49 -0.03
CA GLY A 82 1.40 2.37 -1.42
C GLY A 82 0.66 1.30 -2.23
N ASN A 83 0.48 1.57 -3.52
CA ASN A 83 -0.18 0.64 -4.44
C ASN A 83 0.66 -0.62 -4.73
N MET A 84 1.99 -0.54 -4.71
CA MET A 84 2.86 -1.69 -5.00
C MET A 84 2.75 -2.74 -3.90
N ASP A 85 2.74 -2.32 -2.64
CA ASP A 85 2.56 -3.20 -1.49
C ASP A 85 1.21 -3.92 -1.55
N ALA A 86 0.15 -3.15 -1.86
CA ALA A 86 -1.19 -3.70 -2.01
C ALA A 86 -1.29 -4.74 -3.15
N ILE A 87 -0.62 -4.50 -4.29
CA ILE A 87 -0.59 -5.47 -5.39
C ILE A 87 0.12 -6.76 -4.96
N LEU A 88 1.32 -6.62 -4.40
CA LEU A 88 2.17 -7.77 -4.07
C LEU A 88 1.56 -8.67 -2.99
N LEU A 89 0.86 -8.08 -2.02
CA LEU A 89 0.28 -8.82 -0.88
C LEU A 89 -1.24 -9.00 -0.97
N ASN A 90 -1.85 -8.65 -2.11
CA ASN A 90 -3.30 -8.74 -2.34
C ASN A 90 -4.12 -8.00 -1.27
N GLY A 91 -3.60 -6.88 -0.79
CA GLY A 91 -4.28 -5.97 0.12
C GLY A 91 -4.87 -4.77 -0.63
N VAL A 92 -5.19 -3.73 0.11
CA VAL A 92 -5.67 -2.44 -0.41
C VAL A 92 -4.70 -1.32 -0.06
N ALA A 93 -4.75 -0.19 -0.80
CA ALA A 93 -3.96 0.98 -0.45
C ALA A 93 -4.83 2.24 -0.37
N VAL A 94 -4.51 3.09 0.59
CA VAL A 94 -5.17 4.38 0.78
C VAL A 94 -4.55 5.50 -0.04
N MET A 95 -3.39 5.25 -0.65
CA MET A 95 -2.65 6.16 -1.55
C MET A 95 -2.15 7.45 -0.87
N THR A 96 -2.23 7.50 0.45
CA THR A 96 -1.79 8.60 1.32
C THR A 96 -1.27 8.01 2.63
N ASN A 97 -0.73 8.85 3.52
CA ASN A 97 -0.31 8.48 4.88
C ASN A 97 -1.46 8.50 5.91
N THR A 98 -2.72 8.61 5.46
CA THR A 98 -3.89 8.70 6.34
C THR A 98 -5.08 7.95 5.74
N ILE A 99 -6.09 7.66 6.56
CA ILE A 99 -7.34 7.03 6.14
C ILE A 99 -8.47 8.04 6.37
N SER A 100 -9.19 8.42 5.31
CA SER A 100 -10.37 9.26 5.44
C SER A 100 -11.57 8.48 5.98
N PRO A 101 -12.60 9.15 6.56
CA PRO A 101 -13.83 8.47 6.96
C PRO A 101 -14.48 7.67 5.84
N GLU A 102 -14.50 8.20 4.62
CA GLU A 102 -15.06 7.54 3.45
C GLU A 102 -14.25 6.30 3.06
N GLN A 103 -12.92 6.39 3.12
CA GLN A 103 -12.05 5.22 2.89
C GLN A 103 -12.27 4.14 3.96
N SER A 104 -12.47 4.53 5.23
CA SER A 104 -12.75 3.56 6.29
C SER A 104 -14.08 2.81 6.04
N ILE A 105 -15.11 3.50 5.54
CA ILE A 105 -16.38 2.87 5.15
C ILE A 105 -16.16 1.84 4.03
N ILE A 106 -15.39 2.19 3.00
CA ILE A 106 -15.06 1.28 1.90
C ILE A 106 -14.30 0.06 2.41
N ILE A 107 -13.27 0.26 3.24
CA ILE A 107 -12.46 -0.83 3.81
C ILE A 107 -13.35 -1.77 4.66
N ASN A 108 -14.19 -1.22 5.52
CA ASN A 108 -15.10 -2.00 6.36
C ASN A 108 -16.14 -2.78 5.53
N SER A 109 -16.59 -2.23 4.40
CA SER A 109 -17.56 -2.90 3.50
C SER A 109 -17.01 -4.20 2.89
N LEU A 110 -15.69 -4.39 2.88
CA LEU A 110 -15.08 -5.65 2.44
C LEU A 110 -15.34 -6.82 3.39
N GLY A 111 -15.84 -6.57 4.61
CA GLY A 111 -16.24 -7.60 5.57
C GLY A 111 -15.08 -8.47 6.07
N LYS A 112 -13.88 -7.88 6.22
CA LYS A 112 -12.64 -8.56 6.64
C LYS A 112 -12.12 -8.01 7.96
N GLU A 113 -11.29 -8.79 8.66
CA GLU A 113 -10.48 -8.27 9.75
C GLU A 113 -9.39 -7.36 9.17
N VAL A 114 -9.43 -6.07 9.53
CA VAL A 114 -8.53 -5.06 8.96
C VAL A 114 -7.22 -5.01 9.72
N ILE A 115 -6.10 -5.09 8.97
CA ILE A 115 -4.75 -4.96 9.50
C ILE A 115 -4.05 -3.86 8.72
N VAL A 116 -3.72 -2.76 9.39
CA VAL A 116 -2.92 -1.69 8.82
C VAL A 116 -1.44 -2.05 8.90
N VAL A 117 -0.74 -1.90 7.79
CA VAL A 117 0.70 -2.16 7.65
C VAL A 117 1.37 -0.86 7.24
N PRO A 118 1.75 0.00 8.21
CA PRO A 118 2.35 1.29 7.92
C PRO A 118 3.77 1.15 7.38
N ASP A 119 4.19 2.09 6.55
CA ASP A 119 5.59 2.26 6.19
C ASP A 119 6.40 2.59 7.46
N GLN A 120 7.62 2.09 7.57
CA GLN A 120 8.48 2.31 8.74
C GLN A 120 9.23 3.64 8.62
N ASP A 121 8.47 4.73 8.50
CA ASP A 121 8.95 6.09 8.42
C ASP A 121 7.98 7.07 9.11
N LYS A 122 8.34 8.38 9.14
CA LYS A 122 7.50 9.39 9.81
C LYS A 122 6.06 9.50 9.26
N PRO A 123 5.83 9.51 7.95
CA PRO A 123 4.46 9.46 7.40
C PRO A 123 3.63 8.29 7.90
N GLY A 124 4.20 7.10 8.01
CA GLY A 124 3.49 5.91 8.49
C GLY A 124 2.96 6.01 9.92
N LEU A 125 3.50 6.92 10.75
CA LEU A 125 2.97 7.17 12.10
C LEU A 125 1.55 7.76 12.07
N GLU A 126 1.19 8.56 11.08
CA GLU A 126 -0.16 9.12 10.92
C GLU A 126 -1.17 8.03 10.56
N LEU A 127 -0.75 7.05 9.76
CA LEU A 127 -1.59 5.91 9.40
C LEU A 127 -1.93 5.06 10.64
N ILE A 128 -0.99 4.92 11.60
CA ILE A 128 -1.23 4.25 12.87
C ILE A 128 -2.28 4.99 13.71
N ASP A 129 -2.26 6.32 13.75
CA ASP A 129 -3.28 7.11 14.46
C ASP A 129 -4.68 6.84 13.92
N LYS A 130 -4.81 6.79 12.61
CA LYS A 130 -6.08 6.48 11.97
C LYS A 130 -6.52 5.03 12.19
N ALA A 131 -5.58 4.09 12.21
CA ALA A 131 -5.88 2.72 12.57
C ALA A 131 -6.48 2.61 13.99
N LEU A 132 -5.90 3.34 14.95
CA LEU A 132 -6.43 3.41 16.32
C LEU A 132 -7.81 4.05 16.39
N GLU A 133 -8.02 5.16 15.66
CA GLU A 133 -9.30 5.86 15.60
C GLU A 133 -10.43 4.95 15.08
N TYR A 134 -10.15 4.11 14.08
CA TYR A 134 -11.13 3.20 13.49
C TYR A 134 -11.17 1.81 14.14
N GLY A 135 -10.35 1.56 15.17
CA GLY A 135 -10.29 0.27 15.84
C GLY A 135 -9.67 -0.86 15.04
N TYR A 136 -8.79 -0.52 14.09
CA TYR A 136 -8.08 -1.50 13.26
C TYR A 136 -6.87 -2.06 13.99
N ALA A 137 -6.52 -3.30 13.67
CA ALA A 137 -5.24 -3.88 14.07
C ALA A 137 -4.09 -3.23 13.29
N VAL A 138 -2.90 -3.18 13.90
CA VAL A 138 -1.68 -2.65 13.26
C VAL A 138 -0.58 -3.70 13.30
N SER A 139 0.11 -3.88 12.18
CA SER A 139 1.28 -4.75 12.10
C SER A 139 2.58 -3.95 12.28
N PHE A 140 3.49 -4.48 13.09
CA PHE A 140 4.82 -3.90 13.36
C PHE A 140 5.90 -4.93 13.06
N PRO A 141 6.10 -5.33 11.80
CA PRO A 141 7.11 -6.32 11.46
C PRO A 141 8.52 -5.78 11.76
N LYS A 142 9.38 -6.65 12.28
CA LYS A 142 10.78 -6.31 12.55
C LYS A 142 11.62 -6.67 11.32
N TRP A 143 11.77 -5.72 10.43
CA TRP A 143 12.66 -5.84 9.29
C TRP A 143 14.02 -5.21 9.61
N GLU A 144 15.04 -5.57 8.85
CA GLU A 144 16.38 -5.00 9.00
C GLU A 144 16.41 -3.51 8.59
N GLU A 145 17.39 -2.80 9.10
CA GLU A 145 17.66 -1.41 8.73
C GLU A 145 17.71 -1.24 7.19
N GLY A 146 17.04 -0.19 6.70
CA GLY A 146 16.92 0.10 5.27
C GLY A 146 15.74 -0.57 4.56
N VAL A 147 15.00 -1.48 5.21
CA VAL A 147 13.75 -2.07 4.72
C VAL A 147 12.59 -1.35 5.37
N LYS A 148 11.95 -0.43 4.66
CA LYS A 148 10.96 0.48 5.24
C LYS A 148 9.50 0.17 4.87
N ASP A 149 9.27 -0.53 3.76
CA ASP A 149 7.94 -0.88 3.29
C ASP A 149 7.85 -2.37 2.93
N ALA A 150 6.64 -2.86 2.67
CA ALA A 150 6.41 -4.26 2.35
C ALA A 150 7.03 -4.64 1.00
N ASN A 151 7.12 -3.72 0.04
CA ASN A 151 7.77 -3.96 -1.24
C ASN A 151 9.27 -4.21 -1.08
N ASP A 152 9.96 -3.38 -0.29
CA ASP A 152 11.38 -3.58 0.03
C ASP A 152 11.61 -4.91 0.76
N ALA A 153 10.70 -5.26 1.70
CA ALA A 153 10.75 -6.55 2.40
C ALA A 153 10.58 -7.75 1.45
N ILE A 154 9.66 -7.66 0.50
CA ILE A 154 9.45 -8.72 -0.50
C ILE A 154 10.67 -8.90 -1.39
N ILE A 155 11.29 -7.81 -1.84
CA ILE A 155 12.51 -7.86 -2.65
C ILE A 155 13.65 -8.53 -1.87
N LYS A 156 13.76 -8.22 -0.58
CA LYS A 156 14.86 -8.74 0.25
C LYS A 156 14.63 -10.16 0.76
N TYR A 157 13.44 -10.48 1.22
CA TYR A 157 13.14 -11.72 1.95
C TYR A 157 12.19 -12.67 1.22
N GLY A 158 11.55 -12.19 0.16
CA GLY A 158 10.49 -12.92 -0.55
C GLY A 158 9.09 -12.72 0.05
N LYS A 159 8.09 -12.95 -0.79
CA LYS A 159 6.67 -12.69 -0.49
C LYS A 159 6.14 -13.47 0.73
N LEU A 160 6.46 -14.75 0.81
CA LEU A 160 5.95 -15.61 1.89
C LEU A 160 6.49 -15.17 3.26
N PHE A 161 7.81 -14.94 3.35
CA PHE A 161 8.43 -14.47 4.60
C PHE A 161 7.84 -13.11 5.03
N THR A 162 7.70 -12.18 4.10
CA THR A 162 7.12 -10.87 4.38
C THR A 162 5.69 -10.98 4.90
N LEU A 163 4.84 -11.78 4.25
CA LEU A 163 3.46 -12.00 4.71
C LEU A 163 3.42 -12.61 6.11
N VAL A 164 4.24 -13.63 6.38
CA VAL A 164 4.31 -14.26 7.70
C VAL A 164 4.80 -13.28 8.76
N SER A 165 5.82 -12.45 8.45
CA SER A 165 6.32 -11.43 9.36
C SER A 165 5.26 -10.37 9.69
N ILE A 166 4.46 -9.95 8.71
CA ILE A 166 3.33 -9.04 8.90
C ILE A 166 2.30 -9.67 9.84
N LEU A 167 1.84 -10.88 9.54
CA LEU A 167 0.77 -11.54 10.33
C LEU A 167 1.21 -11.86 11.77
N ASN A 168 2.46 -12.26 11.97
CA ASN A 168 3.01 -12.55 13.32
C ASN A 168 3.28 -11.30 14.15
N SER A 169 3.26 -10.11 13.55
CA SER A 169 3.55 -8.84 14.21
C SER A 169 2.30 -8.00 14.47
N VAL A 170 1.12 -8.56 14.21
CA VAL A 170 -0.17 -7.89 14.42
C VAL A 170 -0.39 -7.61 15.90
N GLU A 171 -0.83 -6.40 16.17
CA GLU A 171 -1.25 -5.94 17.49
C GLU A 171 -2.67 -5.40 17.43
N THR A 172 -3.51 -5.85 18.34
CA THR A 172 -4.92 -5.46 18.42
C THR A 172 -5.23 -4.59 19.64
N SER A 173 -4.33 -4.57 20.62
CA SER A 173 -4.50 -3.78 21.83
C SER A 173 -4.11 -2.32 21.58
N PRO A 174 -5.03 -1.33 21.74
CA PRO A 174 -4.72 0.08 21.55
C PRO A 174 -3.52 0.56 22.37
N ALA A 175 -3.44 0.16 23.65
CA ALA A 175 -2.33 0.54 24.51
C ALA A 175 -0.96 0.01 24.00
N LYS A 176 -0.93 -1.22 23.48
CA LYS A 176 0.29 -1.79 22.92
C LYS A 176 0.64 -1.17 21.55
N ILE A 177 -0.36 -0.83 20.73
CA ILE A 177 -0.14 -0.11 19.46
C ILE A 177 0.52 1.24 19.77
N GLU A 178 0.00 2.00 20.74
CA GLU A 178 0.60 3.27 21.17
C GLU A 178 2.05 3.13 21.63
N ILE A 179 2.37 2.09 22.41
CA ILE A 179 3.75 1.84 22.86
C ILE A 179 4.65 1.53 21.65
N LYS A 180 4.21 0.63 20.75
CA LYS A 180 4.98 0.26 19.56
C LYS A 180 5.17 1.45 18.61
N LYS A 181 4.15 2.31 18.45
CA LYS A 181 4.24 3.56 17.70
C LYS A 181 5.33 4.48 18.27
N LYS A 182 5.38 4.67 19.60
CA LYS A 182 6.43 5.48 20.24
C LYS A 182 7.82 4.90 20.01
N ILE A 183 7.99 3.59 20.08
CA ILE A 183 9.26 2.92 19.78
C ILE A 183 9.65 3.15 18.31
N MET A 184 8.71 2.99 17.37
CA MET A 184 8.93 3.25 15.95
C MET A 184 9.32 4.71 15.71
N SER A 185 8.63 5.67 16.34
CA SER A 185 8.91 7.10 16.18
C SER A 185 10.31 7.51 16.70
N ALA A 186 10.90 6.76 17.60
CA ALA A 186 12.25 7.00 18.08
C ALA A 186 13.35 6.49 17.11
N ASN A 187 12.98 5.68 16.13
CA ASN A 187 13.89 5.03 15.18
C ASN A 187 13.77 5.60 13.74
N VAL A 188 12.84 6.55 13.49
CA VAL A 188 12.58 7.20 12.20
C VAL A 188 12.65 8.76 12.29
#